data_8bb2b11a50ee18cbdbf4b8613032c9de
#
_entry.id   8bb2b11a50ee18cbdbf4b8613032c9de
#
_cell.length_a   1.000
_cell.length_b   1.000
_cell.length_c   1.000
_cell.angle_alpha   90.00
_cell.angle_beta   90.00
_cell.angle_gamma   90.00
#
_symmetry.space_group_name_H-M   'P 1'
#
loop_
_entity.id
_entity.type
_entity.pdbx_description
1 polymer ?
#
loop_
_entity_poly.entity_id
_entity_poly.type
_entity_poly.pdbx_seq_one_letter_code
_entity_poly.pdbx_strand_id
1 'polypeptide(L)'
;MINIVAKITPKAALFDDCKGRLQGILAATRAEPGCNRFELFASKEQRCLFLVEQFESQAALDEHYGQPYTKAVFAFYENALAELVEVERLEEL
;
A
#
# COMPACT_ATOMS: atom_id res chain seq x y z
N MET A 1 2.82 -4.20 -17.45
CA MET A 1 2.41 -3.36 -16.33
C MET A 1 1.63 -4.15 -15.32
N ILE A 2 1.90 -3.92 -14.06
CA ILE A 2 1.15 -4.55 -12.97
C ILE A 2 0.33 -3.47 -12.30
N ASN A 3 -0.99 -3.65 -12.27
CA ASN A 3 -1.93 -2.72 -11.67
C ASN A 3 -2.54 -3.37 -10.44
N ILE A 4 -2.49 -2.68 -9.31
CA ILE A 4 -2.94 -3.21 -8.03
C ILE A 4 -3.82 -2.20 -7.32
N VAL A 5 -4.88 -2.70 -6.70
CA VAL A 5 -5.64 -1.95 -5.69
C VAL A 5 -5.58 -2.76 -4.41
N ALA A 6 -5.12 -2.15 -3.34
CA ALA A 6 -5.07 -2.77 -2.02
C ALA A 6 -6.01 -2.04 -1.06
N LYS A 7 -6.85 -2.79 -0.36
CA LYS A 7 -7.72 -2.26 0.69
C LYS A 7 -7.12 -2.64 2.04
N ILE A 8 -6.87 -1.63 2.86
CA ILE A 8 -6.25 -1.78 4.17
C ILE A 8 -7.24 -1.32 5.23
N THR A 9 -7.63 -2.22 6.14
CA THR A 9 -8.61 -1.94 7.18
C THR A 9 -7.94 -1.98 8.55
N PRO A 10 -7.46 -0.82 9.05
CA PRO A 10 -6.84 -0.77 10.37
C PRO A 10 -7.86 -0.95 11.49
N LYS A 11 -7.38 -1.38 12.64
CA LYS A 11 -8.18 -1.28 13.88
C LYS A 11 -8.54 0.19 14.09
N ALA A 12 -9.74 0.46 14.59
CA ALA A 12 -10.24 1.83 14.71
C ALA A 12 -9.28 2.76 15.46
N ALA A 13 -8.69 2.29 16.55
CA ALA A 13 -7.76 3.08 17.36
C ALA A 13 -6.42 3.34 16.65
N LEU A 14 -6.10 2.60 15.59
CA LEU A 14 -4.83 2.70 14.86
C LEU A 14 -4.98 3.27 13.45
N PHE A 15 -6.18 3.74 13.09
CA PHE A 15 -6.43 4.28 11.74
C PHE A 15 -5.48 5.43 11.40
N ASP A 16 -5.38 6.42 12.28
CA ASP A 16 -4.54 7.60 12.03
C ASP A 16 -3.05 7.25 12.00
N ASP A 17 -2.61 6.34 12.86
CA ASP A 17 -1.22 5.86 12.86
C ASP A 17 -0.91 5.13 11.55
N CYS A 18 -1.80 4.23 11.14
CA CYS A 18 -1.65 3.51 9.87
C CYS A 18 -1.60 4.46 8.67
N LYS A 19 -2.51 5.43 8.63
CA LYS A 19 -2.53 6.45 7.59
C LYS A 19 -1.20 7.21 7.52
N GLY A 20 -0.70 7.64 8.67
CA GLY A 20 0.57 8.38 8.74
C GLY A 20 1.76 7.55 8.26
N ARG A 21 1.80 6.27 8.62
CA ARG A 21 2.86 5.37 8.15
C ARG A 21 2.84 5.16 6.65
N LEU A 22 1.67 5.01 6.06
CA LEU A 22 1.54 4.89 4.60
C LEU A 22 1.89 6.19 3.89
N GLN A 23 1.45 7.32 4.42
CA GLN A 23 1.86 8.62 3.89
C GLN A 23 3.39 8.76 3.92
N GLY A 24 4.04 8.23 4.93
CA GLY A 24 5.49 8.31 5.10
C GLY A 24 6.31 7.56 4.05
N ILE A 25 5.72 6.60 3.33
CA ILE A 25 6.44 5.86 2.28
C ILE A 25 6.10 6.31 0.87
N LEU A 26 5.19 7.26 0.69
CA LEU A 26 4.76 7.66 -0.66
C LEU A 26 5.90 8.21 -1.50
N ALA A 27 6.67 9.14 -0.98
CA ALA A 27 7.75 9.76 -1.75
C ALA A 27 8.83 8.76 -2.15
N ALA A 28 9.28 7.92 -1.21
CA ALA A 28 10.30 6.93 -1.47
C ALA A 28 9.83 5.87 -2.48
N THR A 29 8.57 5.43 -2.36
CA THR A 29 8.00 4.46 -3.29
C THR A 29 7.90 5.04 -4.69
N ARG A 30 7.42 6.28 -4.81
CA ARG A 30 7.32 6.95 -6.12
C ARG A 30 8.66 7.17 -6.78
N ALA A 31 9.74 7.22 -6.02
CA ALA A 31 11.11 7.37 -6.55
C ALA A 31 11.71 6.04 -7.01
N GLU A 32 11.09 4.91 -6.73
CA GLU A 32 11.56 3.60 -7.20
C GLU A 32 11.50 3.54 -8.73
N PRO A 33 12.57 3.05 -9.41
CA PRO A 33 12.65 3.12 -10.87
C PRO A 33 11.49 2.48 -11.63
N GLY A 34 10.89 1.42 -11.11
CA GLY A 34 9.78 0.73 -11.77
C GLY A 34 8.40 1.13 -11.28
N CYS A 35 8.29 2.13 -10.40
CA CYS A 35 7.01 2.58 -9.88
C CYS A 35 6.44 3.69 -10.76
N ASN A 36 5.29 3.43 -11.39
CA ASN A 36 4.63 4.40 -12.24
C ASN A 36 3.49 5.13 -11.52
N ARG A 37 2.92 4.49 -10.52
CA ARG A 37 1.81 5.06 -9.75
C ARG A 37 1.82 4.47 -8.34
N PHE A 38 1.67 5.33 -7.34
CA PHE A 38 1.51 4.89 -5.97
C PHE A 38 0.74 5.97 -5.22
N GLU A 39 -0.57 5.76 -5.09
CA GLU A 39 -1.49 6.75 -4.54
C GLU A 39 -2.26 6.17 -3.37
N LEU A 40 -2.42 6.97 -2.33
CA LEU A 40 -3.13 6.60 -1.11
C LEU A 40 -4.43 7.38 -1.00
N PHE A 41 -5.51 6.66 -0.76
CA PHE A 41 -6.84 7.24 -0.54
C PHE A 41 -7.42 6.72 0.76
N ALA A 42 -8.25 7.52 1.39
CA ALA A 42 -8.98 7.13 2.59
C ALA A 42 -10.47 7.13 2.31
N SER A 43 -11.15 6.06 2.70
CA SER A 43 -12.60 6.00 2.74
C SER A 43 -13.07 6.37 4.14
N LYS A 44 -13.67 7.56 4.27
CA LYS A 44 -14.12 8.04 5.57
C LYS A 44 -15.24 7.17 6.16
N GLU A 45 -16.16 6.72 5.32
CA GLU A 45 -17.31 5.93 5.75
C GLU A 45 -16.91 4.55 6.25
N GLN A 46 -15.98 3.89 5.55
CA GLN A 46 -15.55 2.54 5.88
C GLN A 46 -14.36 2.52 6.84
N ARG A 47 -13.76 3.67 7.13
CA ARG A 47 -12.58 3.75 7.98
C ARG A 47 -11.46 2.83 7.48
N CYS A 48 -11.24 2.83 6.17
CA CYS A 48 -10.20 2.05 5.52
C CYS A 48 -9.39 2.93 4.57
N LEU A 49 -8.25 2.37 4.14
CA LEU A 49 -7.32 3.03 3.24
C LEU A 49 -7.20 2.21 1.96
N PHE A 50 -6.96 2.88 0.86
CA PHE A 50 -6.74 2.24 -0.44
C PHE A 50 -5.42 2.71 -1.01
N LEU A 51 -4.62 1.75 -1.50
CA LEU A 51 -3.46 2.03 -2.32
C LEU A 51 -3.78 1.67 -3.76
N VAL A 52 -3.52 2.60 -4.67
CA VAL A 52 -3.64 2.37 -6.10
C VAL A 52 -2.23 2.41 -6.67
N GLU A 53 -1.78 1.28 -7.22
CA GLU A 53 -0.38 1.06 -7.55
C GLU A 53 -0.21 0.61 -9.00
N GLN A 54 0.85 1.08 -9.65
CA GLN A 54 1.26 0.55 -10.95
C GLN A 54 2.77 0.40 -10.98
N PHE A 55 3.23 -0.80 -11.28
CA PHE A 55 4.65 -1.12 -11.45
C PHE A 55 4.89 -1.65 -12.86
N GLU A 56 6.07 -1.35 -13.41
CA GLU A 56 6.42 -1.75 -14.78
C GLU A 56 6.47 -3.26 -14.99
N SER A 57 6.85 -4.02 -13.95
CA SER A 57 7.08 -5.45 -14.06
C SER A 57 6.98 -6.12 -12.69
N GLN A 58 6.92 -7.45 -12.70
CA GLN A 58 6.99 -8.22 -11.46
C GLN A 58 8.32 -7.97 -10.73
N ALA A 59 9.42 -7.82 -11.46
CA ALA A 59 10.72 -7.52 -10.85
C ALA A 59 10.69 -6.19 -10.10
N ALA A 60 10.06 -5.16 -10.68
CA ALA A 60 9.91 -3.86 -10.01
C ALA A 60 9.05 -3.96 -8.74
N LEU A 61 7.98 -4.74 -8.79
CA LEU A 61 7.13 -4.98 -7.64
C LEU A 61 7.89 -5.75 -6.54
N ASP A 62 8.67 -6.74 -6.92
CA ASP A 62 9.49 -7.51 -5.98
C ASP A 62 10.52 -6.61 -5.29
N GLU A 63 11.14 -5.70 -6.03
CA GLU A 63 12.06 -4.70 -5.46
C GLU A 63 11.36 -3.78 -4.47
N HIS A 64 10.13 -3.37 -4.76
CA HIS A 64 9.31 -2.56 -3.84
C HIS A 64 9.08 -3.33 -2.53
N TYR A 65 8.69 -4.59 -2.60
CA TYR A 65 8.47 -5.41 -1.42
C TYR A 65 9.76 -5.66 -0.63
N GLY A 66 10.90 -5.59 -1.27
CA GLY A 66 12.20 -5.74 -0.63
C GLY A 66 12.72 -4.50 0.09
N GLN A 67 12.10 -3.34 -0.09
CA GLN A 67 12.55 -2.09 0.54
C GLN A 67 12.37 -2.12 2.05
N PRO A 68 13.32 -1.57 2.82
CA PRO A 68 13.21 -1.52 4.28
C PRO A 68 11.92 -0.85 4.75
N TYR A 69 11.52 0.26 4.11
CA TYR A 69 10.32 0.99 4.49
C TYR A 69 9.05 0.21 4.19
N THR A 70 9.02 -0.58 3.11
CA THR A 70 7.87 -1.44 2.79
C THR A 70 7.76 -2.58 3.79
N LYS A 71 8.88 -3.21 4.12
CA LYS A 71 8.92 -4.28 5.13
C LYS A 71 8.46 -3.77 6.50
N ALA A 72 8.83 -2.55 6.86
CA ALA A 72 8.42 -1.94 8.12
C ALA A 72 6.89 -1.74 8.17
N VAL A 73 6.27 -1.36 7.05
CA VAL A 73 4.82 -1.23 6.96
C VAL A 73 4.15 -2.60 7.15
N PHE A 74 4.64 -3.64 6.49
CA PHE A 74 4.08 -4.99 6.66
C PHE A 74 4.23 -5.51 8.08
N ALA A 75 5.35 -5.23 8.74
CA ALA A 75 5.53 -5.58 10.14
C ALA A 75 4.51 -4.86 11.04
N PHE A 76 4.25 -3.59 10.76
CA PHE A 76 3.23 -2.82 11.47
C PHE A 76 1.84 -3.43 11.28
N TYR A 77 1.52 -3.89 10.07
CA TYR A 77 0.23 -4.49 9.76
C TYR A 77 -0.11 -5.69 10.63
N GLU A 78 0.88 -6.47 11.04
CA GLU A 78 0.67 -7.71 11.79
C GLU A 78 -0.19 -7.51 13.03
N ASN A 79 -0.09 -6.35 13.68
CA ASN A 79 -0.83 -6.06 14.91
C ASN A 79 -1.80 -4.88 14.78
N ALA A 80 -1.83 -4.23 13.63
CA ALA A 80 -2.57 -2.97 13.45
C ALA A 80 -3.87 -3.13 12.67
N LEU A 81 -4.02 -4.22 11.92
CA LEU A 81 -5.17 -4.39 11.04
C LEU A 81 -6.30 -5.16 11.70
N ALA A 82 -7.53 -4.71 11.45
CA ALA A 82 -8.74 -5.41 11.87
C ALA A 82 -9.07 -6.58 10.95
N GLU A 83 -8.63 -6.49 9.69
CA GLU A 83 -8.87 -7.49 8.64
C GLU A 83 -7.60 -7.67 7.83
N LEU A 84 -7.47 -8.82 7.16
CA LEU A 84 -6.36 -9.03 6.22
C LEU A 84 -6.44 -8.03 5.07
N VAL A 85 -5.28 -7.61 4.55
CA VAL A 85 -5.24 -6.74 3.37
C VAL A 85 -5.90 -7.46 2.20
N GLU A 86 -6.82 -6.77 1.53
CA GLU A 86 -7.42 -7.27 0.30
C GLU A 86 -6.66 -6.69 -0.88
N VAL A 87 -6.03 -7.55 -1.67
CA VAL A 87 -5.23 -7.14 -2.83
C VAL A 87 -5.89 -7.67 -4.10
N GLU A 88 -6.18 -6.74 -5.02
CA GLU A 88 -6.69 -7.08 -6.35
C GLU A 88 -5.67 -6.67 -7.40
N ARG A 89 -5.28 -7.63 -8.23
CA ARG A 89 -4.55 -7.32 -9.46
C ARG A 89 -5.56 -7.04 -10.55
N LEU A 90 -5.41 -5.91 -11.21
CA LEU A 90 -6.34 -5.45 -12.22
C LEU A 90 -5.74 -5.57 -13.60
N GLU A 91 -6.54 -6.05 -14.55
CA GLU A 91 -6.16 -6.11 -15.96
C GLU A 91 -6.70 -4.87 -16.66
N GLU A 92 -5.82 -4.17 -17.38
CA GLU A 92 -6.25 -3.05 -18.22
C GLU A 92 -6.94 -3.57 -19.46
N LEU A 93 -8.12 -3.03 -19.78
CA LEU A 93 -8.94 -3.50 -20.90
C LEU A 93 -8.84 -2.62 -22.15
#